data_677c72458a50f682c2f3b4406793cb57
#
_entry.id   677c72458a50f682c2f3b4406793cb57
#
_cell.length_a   1.000
_cell.length_b   1.000
_cell.length_c   1.000
_cell.angle_alpha   90.00
_cell.angle_beta   90.00
_cell.angle_gamma   90.00
#
_symmetry.space_group_name_H-M   'P 1'
#
loop_
_entity.id
_entity.type
_entity.pdbx_description
1 polymer ?
#
loop_
_entity_poly.entity_id
_entity_poly.type
_entity_poly.pdbx_seq_one_letter_code
_entity_poly.pdbx_strand_id
1 'polypeptide(L)'
;MPTLSIEETTDEDEKFGVISALAQLVERENLSDDTIIVAGDNYLSFGVSDFIDSFRDHDAPMIAAYDVGSLEKAQSYGVIDIDDDQVVGFTEKPDNPSSSLVSIACYGFPAESIDLLETYLEEGNNPDEPGWFIQWLHERTATYAFTFDGAWFDIGTADSYLNAVGFMLDGEPHVAESATTENVTLDAGVQILEDATVQNADLSRTVVFPKATVTDSTLSETLVDRHASVSGVSLTESTVGAYSTLEGAD
;
A
#
# COMPACT_ATOMS: atom_id res chain seq x y z
N MET A 1 -8.04 5.25 22.48
CA MET A 1 -8.59 5.89 21.28
C MET A 1 -7.40 6.18 20.37
N PRO A 2 -7.45 5.97 19.07
CA PRO A 2 -6.34 6.34 18.20
C PRO A 2 -6.14 7.87 18.26
N THR A 3 -4.87 8.27 18.29
CA THR A 3 -4.48 9.69 18.23
C THR A 3 -4.19 10.04 16.78
N LEU A 4 -4.75 11.14 16.29
CA LEU A 4 -4.43 11.66 14.97
C LEU A 4 -3.31 12.68 15.11
N SER A 5 -2.20 12.44 14.44
CA SER A 5 -1.06 13.36 14.37
C SER A 5 -0.86 13.72 12.90
N ILE A 6 -0.89 15.02 12.60
CA ILE A 6 -0.81 15.53 11.22
C ILE A 6 0.44 16.39 11.11
N GLU A 7 1.21 16.16 10.05
CA GLU A 7 2.34 17.00 9.67
C GLU A 7 1.84 18.39 9.24
N GLU A 8 2.46 19.43 9.75
CA GLU A 8 2.11 20.83 9.45
C GLU A 8 2.84 21.30 8.18
N THR A 9 2.48 20.75 7.03
CA THR A 9 3.01 21.15 5.72
C THR A 9 1.88 21.67 4.82
N THR A 10 2.17 22.64 3.96
CA THR A 10 1.19 23.29 3.10
C THR A 10 1.31 22.90 1.64
N ASP A 11 2.47 22.41 1.23
CA ASP A 11 2.73 21.90 -0.13
C ASP A 11 3.75 20.73 -0.14
N GLU A 12 3.96 20.14 -1.32
CA GLU A 12 4.84 18.97 -1.46
C GLU A 12 6.32 19.27 -1.23
N ASP A 13 6.76 20.49 -1.51
CA ASP A 13 8.16 20.89 -1.33
C ASP A 13 8.52 21.10 0.16
N GLU A 14 7.51 21.18 1.04
CA GLU A 14 7.66 21.31 2.48
C GLU A 14 7.63 19.98 3.23
N LYS A 15 7.39 18.84 2.55
CA LYS A 15 7.38 17.52 3.18
C LYS A 15 8.75 17.17 3.75
N PHE A 16 8.76 16.71 4.99
CA PHE A 16 10.00 16.34 5.67
C PHE A 16 10.62 15.03 5.19
N GLY A 17 9.86 14.20 4.48
CA GLY A 17 10.18 12.81 4.19
C GLY A 17 9.75 11.86 5.32
N VAL A 18 9.54 10.59 4.99
CA VAL A 18 8.91 9.62 5.91
C VAL A 18 9.72 9.44 7.19
N ILE A 19 11.05 9.31 7.08
CA ILE A 19 11.93 9.10 8.24
C ILE A 19 11.98 10.34 9.12
N SER A 20 12.05 11.53 8.52
CA SER A 20 12.00 12.77 9.31
C SER A 20 10.65 12.97 10.01
N ALA A 21 9.55 12.63 9.34
CA ALA A 21 8.21 12.70 9.94
C ALA A 21 8.06 11.70 11.10
N LEU A 22 8.61 10.50 10.99
CA LEU A 22 8.64 9.51 12.07
C LEU A 22 9.49 9.97 13.24
N ALA A 23 10.68 10.51 13.02
CA ALA A 23 11.53 11.05 14.09
C ALA A 23 10.82 12.18 14.86
N GLN A 24 10.18 13.12 14.15
CA GLN A 24 9.38 14.18 14.78
C GLN A 24 8.17 13.63 15.55
N LEU A 25 7.53 12.57 15.06
CA LEU A 25 6.42 11.91 15.76
C LEU A 25 6.91 11.28 17.05
N VAL A 26 8.03 10.56 17.02
CA VAL A 26 8.66 9.95 18.20
C VAL A 26 8.96 11.00 19.26
N GLU A 27 9.58 12.10 18.87
CA GLU A 27 9.90 13.22 19.78
C GLU A 27 8.62 13.89 20.34
N ARG A 28 7.67 14.24 19.48
CA ARG A 28 6.45 14.97 19.84
C ARG A 28 5.54 14.18 20.77
N GLU A 29 5.36 12.88 20.51
CA GLU A 29 4.51 11.99 21.30
C GLU A 29 5.29 11.34 22.46
N ASN A 30 6.61 11.61 22.57
CA ASN A 30 7.51 11.02 23.55
C ASN A 30 7.41 9.48 23.57
N LEU A 31 7.48 8.88 22.37
CA LEU A 31 7.44 7.44 22.23
C LEU A 31 8.74 6.83 22.75
N SER A 32 8.61 5.96 23.73
CA SER A 32 9.74 5.31 24.41
C SER A 32 9.53 3.80 24.59
N ASP A 33 8.53 3.27 23.93
CA ASP A 33 8.18 1.85 23.96
C ASP A 33 8.47 1.21 22.58
N ASP A 34 8.45 -0.12 22.55
CA ASP A 34 8.48 -0.89 21.32
C ASP A 34 7.40 -0.41 20.35
N THR A 35 7.78 -0.17 19.12
CA THR A 35 6.92 0.50 18.15
C THR A 35 6.72 -0.35 16.90
N ILE A 36 5.47 -0.52 16.48
CA ILE A 36 5.11 -1.11 15.20
C ILE A 36 4.68 0.00 14.23
N ILE A 37 5.28 0.02 13.06
CA ILE A 37 4.99 0.97 11.98
C ILE A 37 4.39 0.20 10.82
N VAL A 38 3.21 0.62 10.36
CA VAL A 38 2.53 0.03 9.20
C VAL A 38 2.09 1.15 8.26
N ALA A 39 2.48 1.06 7.00
CA ALA A 39 2.01 2.01 5.98
C ALA A 39 0.51 1.82 5.70
N GLY A 40 -0.22 2.93 5.63
CA GLY A 40 -1.68 2.92 5.51
C GLY A 40 -2.21 2.63 4.11
N ASP A 41 -1.35 2.59 3.11
CA ASP A 41 -1.62 2.29 1.71
C ASP A 41 -1.23 0.86 1.30
N ASN A 42 -1.07 -0.03 2.28
CA ASN A 42 -0.72 -1.43 2.07
C ASN A 42 -1.85 -2.37 2.51
N TYR A 43 -2.15 -3.35 1.67
CA TYR A 43 -2.96 -4.50 2.06
C TYR A 43 -2.05 -5.66 2.44
N LEU A 44 -2.23 -6.17 3.65
CA LEU A 44 -1.48 -7.30 4.22
C LEU A 44 -2.46 -8.44 4.50
N SER A 45 -2.23 -9.64 3.95
CA SER A 45 -3.12 -10.79 4.20
C SER A 45 -2.81 -11.54 5.49
N PHE A 46 -1.68 -11.25 6.15
CA PHE A 46 -1.36 -11.85 7.45
C PHE A 46 -2.00 -11.09 8.62
N GLY A 47 -2.17 -11.77 9.74
CA GLY A 47 -2.59 -11.12 10.97
C GLY A 47 -1.46 -10.29 11.57
N VAL A 48 -1.67 -9.00 11.81
CA VAL A 48 -0.66 -8.14 12.46
C VAL A 48 -0.25 -8.70 13.84
N SER A 49 -1.12 -9.45 14.52
CA SER A 49 -0.81 -10.17 15.76
C SER A 49 0.35 -11.16 15.59
N ASP A 50 0.40 -11.88 14.46
CA ASP A 50 1.43 -12.90 14.23
C ASP A 50 2.81 -12.22 14.04
N PHE A 51 2.82 -11.08 13.37
CA PHE A 51 4.02 -10.22 13.25
C PHE A 51 4.48 -9.69 14.62
N ILE A 52 3.54 -9.20 15.44
CA ILE A 52 3.85 -8.68 16.79
C ILE A 52 4.40 -9.77 17.69
N ASP A 53 3.83 -10.98 17.64
CA ASP A 53 4.31 -12.10 18.46
C ASP A 53 5.74 -12.51 18.03
N SER A 54 5.99 -12.62 16.72
CA SER A 54 7.34 -12.87 16.20
C SER A 54 8.33 -11.77 16.58
N PHE A 55 7.94 -10.51 16.48
CA PHE A 55 8.77 -9.36 16.88
C PHE A 55 9.18 -9.43 18.37
N ARG A 56 8.23 -9.75 19.25
CA ARG A 56 8.49 -9.88 20.70
C ARG A 56 9.41 -11.04 21.04
N ASP A 57 9.34 -12.13 20.28
CA ASP A 57 10.19 -13.30 20.51
C ASP A 57 11.67 -13.01 20.18
N HIS A 58 11.96 -12.06 19.26
CA HIS A 58 13.32 -11.72 18.84
C HIS A 58 13.93 -10.57 19.66
N ASP A 59 13.12 -9.67 20.21
CA ASP A 59 13.59 -8.47 20.92
C ASP A 59 14.65 -7.67 20.12
N ALA A 60 14.40 -7.53 18.81
CA ALA A 60 15.27 -6.89 17.83
C ALA A 60 14.47 -6.28 16.68
N PRO A 61 15.02 -5.34 15.89
CA PRO A 61 14.33 -4.82 14.72
C PRO A 61 13.84 -5.94 13.80
N MET A 62 12.59 -5.83 13.39
CA MET A 62 11.94 -6.80 12.52
C MET A 62 11.25 -6.10 11.35
N ILE A 63 11.36 -6.70 10.18
CA ILE A 63 10.72 -6.25 8.96
C ILE A 63 9.81 -7.33 8.39
N ALA A 64 8.62 -6.98 7.95
CA ALA A 64 7.82 -7.92 7.19
C ALA A 64 8.39 -8.03 5.77
N ALA A 65 8.48 -9.26 5.28
CA ALA A 65 9.12 -9.60 4.02
C ALA A 65 8.21 -10.45 3.15
N TYR A 66 8.16 -10.11 1.86
CA TYR A 66 7.30 -10.77 0.87
C TYR A 66 8.07 -11.17 -0.38
N ASP A 67 7.83 -12.37 -0.89
CA ASP A 67 8.38 -12.81 -2.17
C ASP A 67 7.51 -12.30 -3.32
N VAL A 68 8.01 -11.31 -4.07
CA VAL A 68 7.31 -10.74 -5.24
C VAL A 68 7.38 -11.63 -6.48
N GLY A 69 8.07 -12.78 -6.40
CA GLY A 69 8.14 -13.83 -7.41
C GLY A 69 8.97 -13.47 -8.64
N SER A 70 9.63 -12.32 -8.68
CA SER A 70 10.41 -11.84 -9.82
C SER A 70 11.48 -10.85 -9.39
N LEU A 71 12.71 -11.02 -9.91
CA LEU A 71 13.80 -10.08 -9.68
C LEU A 71 13.49 -8.70 -10.30
N GLU A 72 12.78 -8.65 -11.41
CA GLU A 72 12.39 -7.37 -12.05
C GLU A 72 11.48 -6.55 -11.12
N LYS A 73 10.49 -7.18 -10.51
CA LYS A 73 9.63 -6.50 -9.52
C LYS A 73 10.40 -6.06 -8.27
N ALA A 74 11.36 -6.87 -7.84
CA ALA A 74 12.15 -6.59 -6.65
C ALA A 74 13.00 -5.31 -6.76
N GLN A 75 13.33 -4.85 -7.97
CA GLN A 75 14.09 -3.60 -8.20
C GLN A 75 13.43 -2.35 -7.61
N SER A 76 12.13 -2.39 -7.37
CA SER A 76 11.38 -1.24 -6.84
C SER A 76 11.36 -1.16 -5.31
N TYR A 77 11.95 -2.14 -4.62
CA TYR A 77 11.85 -2.32 -3.18
C TYR A 77 13.19 -2.57 -2.52
N GLY A 78 13.23 -2.55 -1.21
CA GLY A 78 14.36 -3.03 -0.42
C GLY A 78 14.48 -4.56 -0.53
N VAL A 79 15.53 -5.05 -1.17
CA VAL A 79 15.78 -6.48 -1.36
C VAL A 79 16.50 -7.07 -0.16
N ILE A 80 16.05 -8.23 0.29
CA ILE A 80 16.52 -8.90 1.50
C ILE A 80 17.12 -10.24 1.16
N ASP A 81 18.27 -10.53 1.79
CA ASP A 81 18.82 -11.88 1.91
C ASP A 81 18.70 -12.32 3.36
N ILE A 82 18.19 -13.53 3.62
CA ILE A 82 18.00 -14.08 4.96
C ILE A 82 18.76 -15.40 5.14
N ASP A 83 19.17 -15.66 6.39
CA ASP A 83 19.64 -16.97 6.86
C ASP A 83 18.72 -17.38 8.02
N ASP A 84 17.89 -18.40 7.81
CA ASP A 84 16.68 -18.70 8.57
C ASP A 84 15.73 -17.48 8.54
N ASP A 85 15.65 -16.71 9.60
CA ASP A 85 14.85 -15.47 9.72
C ASP A 85 15.70 -14.22 9.96
N GLN A 86 17.03 -14.39 10.13
CA GLN A 86 17.94 -13.26 10.27
C GLN A 86 18.27 -12.63 8.93
N VAL A 87 18.13 -11.31 8.84
CA VAL A 87 18.58 -10.54 7.66
C VAL A 87 20.09 -10.52 7.61
N VAL A 88 20.67 -11.10 6.57
CA VAL A 88 22.11 -11.15 6.32
C VAL A 88 22.56 -10.21 5.20
N GLY A 89 21.61 -9.66 4.45
CA GLY A 89 21.82 -8.64 3.44
C GLY A 89 20.57 -7.81 3.20
N PHE A 90 20.76 -6.51 3.02
CA PHE A 90 19.71 -5.57 2.64
C PHE A 90 20.25 -4.56 1.63
N THR A 91 19.52 -4.37 0.54
CA THR A 91 19.88 -3.35 -0.47
C THR A 91 18.63 -2.64 -0.95
N GLU A 92 18.57 -1.33 -0.75
CA GLU A 92 17.43 -0.52 -1.18
C GLU A 92 17.47 -0.30 -2.69
N LYS A 93 16.39 -0.67 -3.38
CA LYS A 93 16.13 -0.49 -4.83
C LYS A 93 17.35 -0.80 -5.72
N PRO A 94 17.90 -2.02 -5.66
CA PRO A 94 19.10 -2.37 -6.43
C PRO A 94 18.77 -2.52 -7.93
N ASP A 95 19.68 -2.08 -8.79
CA ASP A 95 19.60 -2.36 -10.24
C ASP A 95 19.64 -3.85 -10.57
N ASN A 96 20.34 -4.65 -9.73
CA ASN A 96 20.52 -6.09 -9.90
C ASN A 96 20.18 -6.80 -8.57
N PRO A 97 18.91 -7.12 -8.30
CA PRO A 97 18.49 -7.78 -7.08
C PRO A 97 19.12 -9.16 -6.91
N SER A 98 19.55 -9.48 -5.67
CA SER A 98 20.07 -10.80 -5.29
C SER A 98 18.94 -11.82 -5.06
N SER A 99 17.74 -11.33 -4.71
CA SER A 99 16.58 -12.11 -4.28
C SER A 99 15.28 -11.47 -4.78
N SER A 100 14.20 -12.24 -4.84
CA SER A 100 12.84 -11.72 -5.01
C SER A 100 12.13 -11.45 -3.68
N LEU A 101 12.79 -11.70 -2.55
CA LEU A 101 12.29 -11.36 -1.22
C LEU A 101 12.54 -9.88 -0.95
N VAL A 102 11.47 -9.15 -0.63
CA VAL A 102 11.53 -7.68 -0.44
C VAL A 102 10.95 -7.26 0.91
N SER A 103 11.49 -6.17 1.43
CA SER A 103 10.93 -5.45 2.58
C SER A 103 9.63 -4.79 2.18
N ILE A 104 8.60 -4.99 2.98
CA ILE A 104 7.34 -4.28 2.84
C ILE A 104 7.16 -3.32 4.02
N ALA A 105 6.31 -2.32 3.86
CA ALA A 105 6.20 -1.22 4.83
C ALA A 105 5.44 -1.62 6.10
N CYS A 106 5.95 -2.65 6.79
CA CYS A 106 5.54 -3.09 8.12
C CYS A 106 6.80 -3.43 8.92
N TYR A 107 7.08 -2.64 9.95
CA TYR A 107 8.30 -2.68 10.73
C TYR A 107 8.00 -2.78 12.22
N GLY A 108 8.83 -3.52 12.97
CA GLY A 108 8.86 -3.55 14.42
C GLY A 108 10.22 -3.04 14.91
N PHE A 109 10.21 -2.04 15.78
CA PHE A 109 11.42 -1.48 16.37
C PHE A 109 11.34 -1.56 17.89
N PRO A 110 12.31 -2.21 18.56
CA PRO A 110 12.53 -2.02 19.99
C PRO A 110 12.75 -0.53 20.31
N ALA A 111 12.42 -0.11 21.52
CA ALA A 111 12.55 1.27 21.95
C ALA A 111 13.93 1.87 21.63
N GLU A 112 15.00 1.12 21.89
CA GLU A 112 16.38 1.55 21.61
C GLU A 112 16.69 1.75 20.12
N SER A 113 15.94 1.05 19.24
CA SER A 113 16.14 1.16 17.78
C SER A 113 15.35 2.31 17.17
N ILE A 114 14.20 2.67 17.75
CA ILE A 114 13.44 3.83 17.29
C ILE A 114 14.17 5.15 17.58
N ASP A 115 14.94 5.21 18.64
CA ASP A 115 15.78 6.35 18.99
C ASP A 115 16.92 6.59 17.97
N LEU A 116 17.29 5.55 17.20
CA LEU A 116 18.30 5.66 16.15
C LEU A 116 17.84 6.44 14.91
N LEU A 117 16.56 6.75 14.77
CA LEU A 117 16.05 7.62 13.70
C LEU A 117 16.72 9.01 13.72
N GLU A 118 16.89 9.58 14.90
CA GLU A 118 17.57 10.87 15.07
C GLU A 118 19.05 10.77 14.65
N THR A 119 19.76 9.75 15.13
CA THR A 119 21.17 9.50 14.76
C THR A 119 21.35 9.33 13.26
N TYR A 120 20.43 8.57 12.61
CA TYR A 120 20.43 8.37 11.17
C TYR A 120 20.33 9.70 10.39
N LEU A 121 19.43 10.59 10.83
CA LEU A 121 19.23 11.90 10.21
C LEU A 121 20.41 12.86 10.49
N GLU A 122 20.99 12.86 11.68
CA GLU A 122 22.15 13.65 12.04
C GLU A 122 23.41 13.28 11.23
N GLU A 123 23.53 12.01 10.81
CA GLU A 123 24.58 11.55 9.90
C GLU A 123 24.39 12.05 8.45
N GLY A 124 23.26 12.72 8.14
CA GLY A 124 22.97 13.28 6.82
C GLY A 124 22.46 12.25 5.82
N ASN A 125 21.86 11.16 6.29
CA ASN A 125 21.29 10.11 5.46
C ASN A 125 19.94 10.52 4.84
N ASN A 126 19.40 9.69 3.93
CA ASN A 126 18.16 9.97 3.21
C ASN A 126 16.95 10.07 4.16
N PRO A 127 16.27 11.22 4.24
CA PRO A 127 15.16 11.42 5.18
C PRO A 127 13.83 10.87 4.68
N ASP A 128 13.73 10.45 3.42
CA ASP A 128 12.44 10.20 2.77
C ASP A 128 12.06 8.72 2.75
N GLU A 129 12.94 7.85 2.31
CA GLU A 129 12.61 6.45 2.05
C GLU A 129 13.01 5.54 3.23
N PRO A 130 12.06 4.81 3.84
CA PRO A 130 12.32 3.93 4.99
C PRO A 130 13.36 2.84 4.72
N GLY A 131 13.45 2.33 3.49
CA GLY A 131 14.40 1.28 3.14
C GLY A 131 15.85 1.68 3.37
N TRP A 132 16.24 2.93 3.15
CA TRP A 132 17.58 3.40 3.47
C TRP A 132 17.89 3.41 4.96
N PHE A 133 16.89 3.68 5.80
CA PHE A 133 17.04 3.54 7.24
C PHE A 133 17.21 2.08 7.64
N ILE A 134 16.44 1.17 7.07
CA ILE A 134 16.57 -0.27 7.34
C ILE A 134 17.94 -0.78 6.90
N GLN A 135 18.43 -0.39 5.72
CA GLN A 135 19.77 -0.75 5.24
C GLN A 135 20.85 -0.26 6.21
N TRP A 136 20.78 0.98 6.65
CA TRP A 136 21.70 1.56 7.62
C TRP A 136 21.62 0.87 9.00
N LEU A 137 20.42 0.53 9.45
CA LEU A 137 20.16 -0.12 10.74
C LEU A 137 20.69 -1.54 10.75
N HIS A 138 20.42 -2.32 9.69
CA HIS A 138 20.88 -3.70 9.54
C HIS A 138 22.41 -3.84 9.64
N GLU A 139 23.18 -2.87 9.17
CA GLU A 139 24.63 -2.87 9.29
C GLU A 139 25.14 -2.67 10.75
N ARG A 140 24.27 -2.26 11.66
CA ARG A 140 24.60 -1.86 13.05
C ARG A 140 24.01 -2.78 14.10
N THR A 141 22.86 -3.38 13.81
CA THR A 141 22.19 -4.29 14.75
C THR A 141 21.59 -5.49 14.01
N ALA A 142 21.52 -6.62 14.69
CA ALA A 142 20.82 -7.78 14.16
C ALA A 142 19.38 -7.42 13.84
N THR A 143 18.94 -7.70 12.64
CA THR A 143 17.59 -7.42 12.13
C THR A 143 16.99 -8.73 11.64
N TYR A 144 15.70 -8.93 11.86
CA TYR A 144 15.00 -10.16 11.50
C TYR A 144 13.88 -9.89 10.49
N ALA A 145 13.52 -10.92 9.72
CA ALA A 145 12.47 -10.86 8.72
C ALA A 145 11.32 -11.78 9.11
N PHE A 146 10.11 -11.23 9.14
CA PHE A 146 8.88 -11.98 9.22
C PHE A 146 8.38 -12.27 7.81
N THR A 147 8.53 -13.51 7.36
CA THR A 147 8.01 -13.97 6.06
C THR A 147 6.63 -14.58 6.24
N PHE A 148 5.78 -14.45 5.24
CA PHE A 148 4.42 -15.00 5.27
C PHE A 148 3.98 -15.52 3.91
N ASP A 149 3.10 -16.52 3.95
CA ASP A 149 2.38 -17.00 2.77
C ASP A 149 1.11 -16.18 2.61
N GLY A 150 0.79 -15.75 1.40
CA GLY A 150 -0.44 -15.00 1.16
C GLY A 150 -0.27 -13.88 0.14
N ALA A 151 -0.86 -12.73 0.40
CA ALA A 151 -0.83 -11.60 -0.51
C ALA A 151 -0.40 -10.30 0.18
N TRP A 152 0.31 -9.52 -0.58
CA TRP A 152 0.63 -8.14 -0.28
C TRP A 152 0.37 -7.27 -1.51
N PHE A 153 -0.25 -6.12 -1.29
CA PHE A 153 -0.44 -5.10 -2.32
C PHE A 153 -0.06 -3.72 -1.76
N ASP A 154 0.85 -3.07 -2.46
CA ASP A 154 1.11 -1.64 -2.35
C ASP A 154 0.08 -0.91 -3.24
N ILE A 155 -0.87 -0.20 -2.62
CA ILE A 155 -2.03 0.40 -3.32
C ILE A 155 -1.72 1.82 -3.81
N GLY A 156 -0.50 2.10 -4.19
CA GLY A 156 -0.06 3.42 -4.66
C GLY A 156 -0.53 3.80 -6.07
N THR A 157 -1.07 2.86 -6.86
CA THR A 157 -1.55 3.11 -8.23
C THR A 157 -2.94 2.55 -8.47
N ALA A 158 -3.63 3.01 -9.53
CA ALA A 158 -4.93 2.47 -9.93
C ALA A 158 -4.85 0.96 -10.26
N ASP A 159 -3.77 0.54 -10.93
CA ASP A 159 -3.56 -0.87 -11.28
C ASP A 159 -3.35 -1.75 -10.04
N SER A 160 -2.50 -1.33 -9.10
CA SER A 160 -2.28 -2.07 -7.85
C SER A 160 -3.55 -2.12 -6.96
N TYR A 161 -4.33 -1.04 -6.93
CA TYR A 161 -5.63 -1.01 -6.28
C TYR A 161 -6.60 -2.04 -6.90
N LEU A 162 -6.71 -2.07 -8.23
CA LEU A 162 -7.57 -3.02 -8.95
C LEU A 162 -7.10 -4.48 -8.78
N ASN A 163 -5.79 -4.70 -8.68
CA ASN A 163 -5.23 -6.02 -8.35
C ASN A 163 -5.65 -6.48 -6.95
N ALA A 164 -5.56 -5.58 -5.95
CA ALA A 164 -5.99 -5.86 -4.59
C ALA A 164 -7.49 -6.18 -4.53
N VAL A 165 -8.34 -5.39 -5.21
CA VAL A 165 -9.78 -5.63 -5.31
C VAL A 165 -10.07 -6.99 -5.96
N GLY A 166 -9.42 -7.30 -7.09
CA GLY A 166 -9.59 -8.61 -7.76
C GLY A 166 -9.23 -9.79 -6.88
N PHE A 167 -8.15 -9.66 -6.09
CA PHE A 167 -7.76 -10.67 -5.10
C PHE A 167 -8.82 -10.84 -4.00
N MET A 168 -9.30 -9.72 -3.42
CA MET A 168 -10.29 -9.74 -2.34
C MET A 168 -11.66 -10.30 -2.78
N LEU A 169 -12.02 -10.13 -4.05
CA LEU A 169 -13.27 -10.62 -4.61
C LEU A 169 -13.20 -12.07 -5.08
N ASP A 170 -12.04 -12.72 -5.03
CA ASP A 170 -11.82 -14.08 -5.51
C ASP A 170 -12.33 -14.32 -6.95
N GLY A 171 -12.20 -13.28 -7.78
CA GLY A 171 -12.60 -13.29 -9.18
C GLY A 171 -14.10 -13.08 -9.44
N GLU A 172 -14.95 -13.03 -8.43
CA GLU A 172 -16.38 -12.79 -8.60
C GLU A 172 -16.72 -11.30 -8.56
N PRO A 173 -17.70 -10.82 -9.34
CA PRO A 173 -18.14 -9.44 -9.21
C PRO A 173 -18.91 -9.20 -7.91
N HIS A 174 -18.73 -8.04 -7.30
CA HIS A 174 -19.45 -7.61 -6.12
C HIS A 174 -20.33 -6.39 -6.40
N VAL A 175 -21.61 -6.47 -6.04
CA VAL A 175 -22.57 -5.38 -6.15
C VAL A 175 -23.17 -5.11 -4.77
N ALA A 176 -23.02 -3.89 -4.26
CA ALA A 176 -23.61 -3.49 -2.98
C ALA A 176 -25.13 -3.56 -3.02
N GLU A 177 -25.77 -3.93 -1.91
CA GLU A 177 -27.24 -4.08 -1.83
C GLU A 177 -28.02 -2.80 -2.18
N SER A 178 -27.44 -1.64 -1.92
CA SER A 178 -28.05 -0.33 -2.23
C SER A 178 -27.76 0.17 -3.65
N ALA A 179 -26.88 -0.51 -4.39
CA ALA A 179 -26.57 -0.16 -5.76
C ALA A 179 -27.72 -0.56 -6.71
N THR A 180 -27.89 0.20 -7.78
CA THR A 180 -28.86 -0.08 -8.84
C THR A 180 -28.15 -0.54 -10.11
N THR A 181 -28.48 -1.73 -10.60
CA THR A 181 -27.94 -2.27 -11.86
C THR A 181 -29.06 -2.67 -12.81
N GLU A 182 -28.95 -2.32 -14.10
CA GLU A 182 -29.91 -2.65 -15.14
C GLU A 182 -29.19 -2.88 -16.48
N ASN A 183 -29.44 -4.03 -17.13
CA ASN A 183 -28.80 -4.41 -18.41
C ASN A 183 -27.27 -4.30 -18.36
N VAL A 184 -26.64 -4.97 -17.40
CA VAL A 184 -25.18 -4.91 -17.21
C VAL A 184 -24.53 -6.27 -17.44
N THR A 185 -23.33 -6.26 -18.04
CA THR A 185 -22.41 -7.39 -18.03
C THR A 185 -21.28 -7.07 -17.04
N LEU A 186 -21.07 -7.93 -16.07
CA LEU A 186 -20.04 -7.76 -15.04
C LEU A 186 -19.07 -8.94 -15.11
N ASP A 187 -17.83 -8.68 -15.52
CA ASP A 187 -16.75 -9.66 -15.51
C ASP A 187 -16.04 -9.71 -14.15
N ALA A 188 -15.05 -10.59 -14.06
CA ALA A 188 -14.21 -10.74 -12.87
C ALA A 188 -13.57 -9.41 -12.40
N GLY A 189 -13.44 -9.24 -11.08
CA GLY A 189 -12.81 -8.07 -10.47
C GLY A 189 -13.61 -6.78 -10.59
N VAL A 190 -14.92 -6.85 -10.85
CA VAL A 190 -15.83 -5.69 -10.82
C VAL A 190 -16.37 -5.50 -9.42
N GLN A 191 -16.30 -4.26 -8.91
CA GLN A 191 -16.92 -3.86 -7.66
C GLN A 191 -17.80 -2.65 -7.89
N ILE A 192 -19.11 -2.74 -7.52
CA ILE A 192 -20.06 -1.64 -7.54
C ILE A 192 -20.46 -1.35 -6.10
N LEU A 193 -20.11 -0.16 -5.63
CA LEU A 193 -20.28 0.25 -4.23
C LEU A 193 -21.64 0.93 -3.97
N GLU A 194 -21.86 1.33 -2.72
CA GLU A 194 -23.15 1.76 -2.19
C GLU A 194 -23.74 2.93 -2.98
N ASP A 195 -25.05 2.85 -3.24
CA ASP A 195 -25.86 3.87 -3.92
C ASP A 195 -25.36 4.19 -5.35
N ALA A 196 -24.42 3.43 -5.91
CA ALA A 196 -24.00 3.60 -7.29
C ALA A 196 -25.11 3.13 -8.27
N THR A 197 -25.14 3.72 -9.46
CA THR A 197 -26.08 3.36 -10.54
C THR A 197 -25.31 2.96 -11.78
N VAL A 198 -25.55 1.75 -12.30
CA VAL A 198 -24.93 1.24 -13.52
C VAL A 198 -26.03 0.71 -14.45
N GLN A 199 -26.15 1.27 -15.66
CA GLN A 199 -27.17 0.91 -16.62
C GLN A 199 -26.61 0.78 -18.04
N ASN A 200 -27.04 -0.26 -18.78
CA ASN A 200 -26.62 -0.52 -20.16
C ASN A 200 -25.11 -0.49 -20.30
N ALA A 201 -24.37 -1.20 -19.46
CA ALA A 201 -22.92 -1.11 -19.41
C ALA A 201 -22.24 -2.49 -19.30
N ASP A 202 -21.07 -2.58 -19.92
CA ASP A 202 -20.19 -3.74 -19.82
C ASP A 202 -18.94 -3.34 -19.00
N LEU A 203 -18.72 -4.01 -17.87
CA LEU A 203 -17.64 -3.69 -16.96
C LEU A 203 -16.71 -4.91 -16.78
N SER A 204 -15.40 -4.68 -16.82
CA SER A 204 -14.39 -5.67 -16.46
C SER A 204 -13.29 -5.01 -15.59
N ARG A 205 -12.86 -5.68 -14.54
CA ARG A 205 -11.81 -5.19 -13.63
C ARG A 205 -11.98 -3.68 -13.33
N THR A 206 -13.17 -3.31 -12.86
CA THR A 206 -13.60 -1.90 -12.70
C THR A 206 -14.23 -1.69 -11.34
N VAL A 207 -13.91 -0.58 -10.68
CA VAL A 207 -14.56 -0.16 -9.43
C VAL A 207 -15.40 1.08 -9.67
N VAL A 208 -16.68 0.97 -9.33
CA VAL A 208 -17.63 2.09 -9.33
C VAL A 208 -17.90 2.48 -7.88
N PHE A 209 -17.36 3.62 -7.48
CA PHE A 209 -17.41 4.11 -6.10
C PHE A 209 -18.80 4.63 -5.72
N PRO A 210 -19.04 4.88 -4.41
CA PRO A 210 -20.37 5.24 -3.92
C PRO A 210 -20.98 6.43 -4.64
N LYS A 211 -22.26 6.29 -5.02
CA LYS A 211 -23.08 7.32 -5.69
C LYS A 211 -22.56 7.75 -7.07
N ALA A 212 -21.63 7.01 -7.66
CA ALA A 212 -21.27 7.23 -9.05
C ALA A 212 -22.33 6.67 -9.99
N THR A 213 -22.41 7.22 -11.20
CA THR A 213 -23.35 6.80 -12.24
C THR A 213 -22.58 6.42 -13.49
N VAL A 214 -22.86 5.24 -14.05
CA VAL A 214 -22.30 4.75 -15.32
C VAL A 214 -23.46 4.33 -16.21
N THR A 215 -23.58 4.93 -17.40
CA THR A 215 -24.65 4.60 -18.35
C THR A 215 -24.11 4.45 -19.78
N ASP A 216 -24.70 3.52 -20.54
CA ASP A 216 -24.43 3.33 -21.97
C ASP A 216 -22.92 3.24 -22.30
N SER A 217 -22.12 2.55 -21.46
CA SER A 217 -20.65 2.61 -21.48
C SER A 217 -19.99 1.23 -21.38
N THR A 218 -18.76 1.13 -21.89
CA THR A 218 -17.90 -0.04 -21.72
C THR A 218 -16.63 0.39 -20.98
N LEU A 219 -16.37 -0.19 -19.79
CA LEU A 219 -15.24 0.16 -18.95
C LEU A 219 -14.40 -1.07 -18.64
N SER A 220 -13.09 -0.94 -18.85
CA SER A 220 -12.10 -1.94 -18.48
C SER A 220 -10.97 -1.31 -17.68
N GLU A 221 -10.51 -1.99 -16.63
CA GLU A 221 -9.39 -1.50 -15.80
C GLU A 221 -9.56 -0.04 -15.34
N THR A 222 -10.77 0.27 -14.89
CA THR A 222 -11.19 1.66 -14.69
C THR A 222 -11.70 1.90 -13.25
N LEU A 223 -11.29 3.03 -12.69
CA LEU A 223 -11.85 3.55 -11.43
C LEU A 223 -12.81 4.71 -11.73
N VAL A 224 -14.06 4.61 -11.30
CA VAL A 224 -15.05 5.68 -11.37
C VAL A 224 -15.34 6.16 -9.95
N ASP A 225 -14.73 7.29 -9.56
CA ASP A 225 -14.76 7.77 -8.18
C ASP A 225 -16.15 8.30 -7.79
N ARG A 226 -16.35 8.52 -6.49
CA ARG A 226 -17.63 8.88 -5.88
C ARG A 226 -18.30 10.08 -6.56
N HIS A 227 -19.61 10.02 -6.75
CA HIS A 227 -20.41 11.06 -7.40
C HIS A 227 -19.97 11.41 -8.83
N ALA A 228 -19.10 10.65 -9.46
CA ALA A 228 -18.76 10.84 -10.87
C ALA A 228 -19.92 10.34 -11.76
N SER A 229 -20.07 10.95 -12.93
CA SER A 229 -21.04 10.55 -13.95
C SER A 229 -20.32 10.24 -15.26
N VAL A 230 -20.51 9.03 -15.78
CA VAL A 230 -19.90 8.53 -17.01
C VAL A 230 -20.98 8.02 -17.93
N SER A 231 -21.08 8.55 -19.16
CA SER A 231 -22.13 8.20 -20.09
C SER A 231 -21.65 8.13 -21.55
N GLY A 232 -22.03 7.08 -22.27
CA GLY A 232 -21.81 6.95 -23.70
C GLY A 232 -20.35 6.82 -24.14
N VAL A 233 -19.47 6.23 -23.30
CA VAL A 233 -18.04 6.14 -23.55
C VAL A 233 -17.49 4.73 -23.46
N SER A 234 -16.33 4.51 -24.07
CA SER A 234 -15.52 3.32 -23.86
C SER A 234 -14.16 3.74 -23.26
N LEU A 235 -13.85 3.25 -22.06
CA LEU A 235 -12.62 3.57 -21.34
C LEU A 235 -11.84 2.32 -21.01
N THR A 236 -10.52 2.44 -21.06
CA THR A 236 -9.58 1.42 -20.58
C THR A 236 -8.45 2.10 -19.80
N GLU A 237 -7.96 1.43 -18.74
CA GLU A 237 -6.86 1.93 -17.89
C GLU A 237 -7.06 3.38 -17.45
N SER A 238 -8.26 3.70 -16.96
CA SER A 238 -8.67 5.09 -16.71
C SER A 238 -9.09 5.32 -15.28
N THR A 239 -8.92 6.56 -14.82
CA THR A 239 -9.47 7.03 -13.54
C THR A 239 -10.33 8.27 -13.79
N VAL A 240 -11.62 8.19 -13.44
CA VAL A 240 -12.55 9.32 -13.47
C VAL A 240 -12.68 9.85 -12.05
N GLY A 241 -12.16 11.05 -11.81
CA GLY A 241 -12.11 11.65 -10.48
C GLY A 241 -13.49 11.97 -9.90
N ALA A 242 -13.56 12.12 -8.59
CA ALA A 242 -14.81 12.42 -7.87
C ALA A 242 -15.50 13.68 -8.41
N TYR A 243 -16.83 13.64 -8.48
CA TYR A 243 -17.69 14.73 -8.97
C TYR A 243 -17.45 15.15 -10.44
N SER A 244 -16.69 14.38 -11.19
CA SER A 244 -16.48 14.64 -12.62
C SER A 244 -17.67 14.15 -13.45
N THR A 245 -17.91 14.81 -14.60
CA THR A 245 -18.84 14.35 -15.62
C THR A 245 -18.08 14.09 -16.91
N LEU A 246 -18.25 12.88 -17.47
CA LEU A 246 -17.67 12.46 -18.73
C LEU A 246 -18.80 11.94 -19.63
N GLU A 247 -18.99 12.59 -20.78
CA GLU A 247 -20.01 12.22 -21.77
C GLU A 247 -19.36 11.96 -23.14
N GLY A 248 -19.80 10.90 -23.81
CA GLY A 248 -19.42 10.63 -25.18
C GLY A 248 -19.91 11.72 -26.13
N ALA A 249 -19.14 12.01 -27.18
CA ALA A 249 -19.60 12.89 -28.24
C ALA A 249 -20.67 12.17 -29.09
N ASP A 250 -21.75 12.87 -29.40
CA ASP A 250 -22.82 12.42 -30.32
C ASP A 250 -22.28 12.21 -31.76
#